data_8b863f44e14bb472ed796a406fd76ec8
#
_entry.id   8b863f44e14bb472ed796a406fd76ec8
#
_cell.length_a   1.000
_cell.length_b   1.000
_cell.length_c   1.000
_cell.angle_alpha   90.00
_cell.angle_beta   90.00
_cell.angle_gamma   90.00
#
_symmetry.space_group_name_H-M   'P 1'
#
loop_
_entity.id
_entity.type
_entity.pdbx_description
1 polymer ?
#
loop_
_entity_poly.entity_id
_entity_poly.type
_entity_poly.pdbx_seq_one_letter_code
_entity_poly.pdbx_strand_id
1 'polypeptide(L)'
;MKFTDFHVGGAVCSPSRASLNTGCYPLRVGVPGNFNPKSVTGLNPKETTIAEIAKQVDYVTAMYGKWHLGHKPEFLPTSQGFDEWFGLPYSNDMWPYHPDERYNFPDLPLMEGEKVLNPAILPKDQVNLTAWYTARTVAFIEKNKDKPFYIYLPHAMPHVPLYASDKYNGKTDSTYGDVVSEIDWSVGEILTALKRSEIDEKTLVVFTSDNGPWLLYGNHGGSAGDLREGKGTRFEGGMRVPCVMRWPGNIPEGTVCDEL
;
A
#
# COMPACT_ATOMS: atom_id res chain seq x y z
N MET A 1 12.12 1.31 -15.69
CA MET A 1 13.31 1.58 -14.89
C MET A 1 13.25 0.69 -13.66
N LYS A 2 14.33 -0.01 -13.33
CA LYS A 2 14.47 -0.78 -12.08
C LYS A 2 15.46 -0.05 -11.18
N PHE A 3 15.07 0.22 -9.95
CA PHE A 3 15.98 0.76 -8.95
C PHE A 3 16.66 -0.37 -8.18
N THR A 4 17.96 -0.22 -7.92
CA THR A 4 18.75 -1.18 -7.16
C THR A 4 19.04 -0.74 -5.73
N ASP A 5 18.88 0.55 -5.44
CA ASP A 5 19.19 1.18 -4.15
C ASP A 5 18.07 2.05 -3.58
N PHE A 6 16.80 1.73 -3.90
CA PHE A 6 15.67 2.50 -3.42
C PHE A 6 15.39 2.25 -1.93
N HIS A 7 15.47 3.32 -1.14
CA HIS A 7 15.25 3.29 0.31
C HIS A 7 13.96 4.00 0.69
N VAL A 8 13.25 3.41 1.66
CA VAL A 8 12.03 3.99 2.24
C VAL A 8 12.35 4.84 3.47
N GLY A 9 11.46 5.78 3.78
CA GLY A 9 11.65 6.71 4.90
C GLY A 9 11.54 6.12 6.29
N GLY A 10 11.16 4.83 6.41
CA GLY A 10 11.05 4.12 7.68
C GLY A 10 10.98 2.62 7.51
N ALA A 11 11.55 1.86 8.45
CA ALA A 11 11.60 0.41 8.41
C ALA A 11 10.27 -0.30 8.78
N VAL A 12 9.20 0.46 9.01
CA VAL A 12 7.85 -0.07 9.35
C VAL A 12 6.77 0.78 8.68
N CYS A 13 5.56 0.22 8.61
CA CYS A 13 4.45 0.72 7.78
C CYS A 13 4.14 2.21 7.95
N SER A 14 3.66 2.66 9.13
CA SER A 14 3.16 4.04 9.28
C SER A 14 4.23 5.09 9.03
N PRO A 15 5.47 4.98 9.57
CA PRO A 15 6.56 5.91 9.26
C PRO A 15 6.87 6.00 7.76
N SER A 16 7.00 4.86 7.08
CA SER A 16 7.29 4.82 5.64
C SER A 16 6.14 5.43 4.83
N ARG A 17 4.89 5.09 5.16
CA ARG A 17 3.69 5.64 4.49
C ARG A 17 3.56 7.14 4.71
N ALA A 18 3.90 7.64 5.91
CA ALA A 18 3.94 9.07 6.17
C ALA A 18 4.98 9.78 5.27
N SER A 19 6.19 9.23 5.18
CA SER A 19 7.23 9.77 4.30
C SER A 19 6.79 9.79 2.83
N LEU A 20 6.20 8.70 2.34
CA LEU A 20 5.71 8.62 0.96
C LEU A 20 4.65 9.69 0.68
N ASN A 21 3.69 9.85 1.60
CA ASN A 21 2.57 10.76 1.38
C ASN A 21 2.93 12.24 1.59
N THR A 22 3.99 12.57 2.35
CA THR A 22 4.32 13.96 2.70
C THR A 22 5.67 14.44 2.14
N GLY A 23 6.52 13.54 1.64
CA GLY A 23 7.89 13.87 1.25
C GLY A 23 8.80 14.25 2.43
N CYS A 24 8.37 13.96 3.68
CA CYS A 24 9.07 14.37 4.89
C CYS A 24 9.59 13.18 5.70
N TYR A 25 10.63 13.40 6.50
CA TYR A 25 11.03 12.39 7.49
C TYR A 25 9.90 12.12 8.50
N PRO A 26 9.62 10.86 8.84
CA PRO A 26 8.44 10.48 9.64
C PRO A 26 8.41 11.17 11.02
N LEU A 27 9.56 11.34 11.64
CA LEU A 27 9.66 12.03 12.93
C LEU A 27 9.26 13.50 12.86
N ARG A 28 9.50 14.18 11.73
CA ARG A 28 9.11 15.58 11.53
C ARG A 28 7.60 15.76 11.45
N VAL A 29 6.90 14.77 10.89
CA VAL A 29 5.44 14.78 10.74
C VAL A 29 4.73 14.03 11.87
N GLY A 30 5.44 13.76 12.98
CA GLY A 30 4.87 13.18 14.19
C GLY A 30 4.51 11.69 14.10
N VAL A 31 5.16 10.93 13.22
CA VAL A 31 4.89 9.48 13.01
C VAL A 31 6.14 8.66 13.38
N PRO A 32 6.44 8.47 14.68
CA PRO A 32 7.64 7.76 15.12
C PRO A 32 7.54 6.23 15.01
N GLY A 33 6.33 5.68 14.85
CA GLY A 33 6.04 4.25 14.84
C GLY A 33 4.68 3.95 14.26
N ASN A 34 4.30 2.67 14.27
CA ASN A 34 3.01 2.25 13.74
C ASN A 34 1.84 2.71 14.62
N PHE A 35 0.82 3.25 13.99
CA PHE A 35 -0.49 3.42 14.62
C PHE A 35 -1.21 2.08 14.72
N ASN A 36 -2.14 1.98 15.65
CA ASN A 36 -2.99 0.80 15.85
C ASN A 36 -4.42 1.22 16.21
N PRO A 37 -5.37 0.30 16.36
CA PRO A 37 -6.77 0.63 16.68
C PRO A 37 -6.98 1.40 17.99
N LYS A 38 -5.99 1.39 18.90
CA LYS A 38 -6.03 2.14 20.19
C LYS A 38 -5.36 3.51 20.09
N SER A 39 -4.74 3.83 18.95
CA SER A 39 -4.08 5.13 18.73
C SER A 39 -5.09 6.26 18.70
N VAL A 40 -4.81 7.32 19.44
CA VAL A 40 -5.66 8.52 19.50
C VAL A 40 -5.23 9.59 18.52
N THR A 41 -4.07 9.40 17.87
CA THR A 41 -3.44 10.31 16.90
C THR A 41 -3.27 9.62 15.56
N GLY A 42 -2.97 10.38 14.53
CA GLY A 42 -2.65 9.96 13.17
C GLY A 42 -1.71 10.96 12.50
N LEU A 43 -1.57 10.89 11.19
CA LEU A 43 -0.88 11.91 10.40
C LEU A 43 -1.56 13.26 10.65
N ASN A 44 -0.78 14.26 11.06
CA ASN A 44 -1.32 15.56 11.40
C ASN A 44 -2.01 16.17 10.17
N PRO A 45 -3.30 16.58 10.27
CA PRO A 45 -4.04 17.18 9.14
C PRO A 45 -3.46 18.52 8.62
N LYS A 46 -2.45 19.07 9.29
CA LYS A 46 -1.71 20.27 8.82
C LYS A 46 -0.53 19.92 7.90
N GLU A 47 -0.15 18.65 7.83
CA GLU A 47 0.87 18.22 6.90
C GLU A 47 0.27 18.16 5.49
N THR A 48 1.03 18.61 4.50
CA THR A 48 0.58 18.56 3.11
C THR A 48 0.94 17.22 2.49
N THR A 49 -0.05 16.52 1.97
CA THR A 49 0.12 15.24 1.30
C THR A 49 0.28 15.40 -0.22
N ILE A 50 0.86 14.37 -0.87
CA ILE A 50 0.92 14.33 -2.33
C ILE A 50 -0.47 14.38 -2.97
N ALA A 51 -1.50 13.83 -2.33
CA ALA A 51 -2.88 13.91 -2.81
C ALA A 51 -3.41 15.36 -2.77
N GLU A 52 -3.13 16.10 -1.72
CA GLU A 52 -3.51 17.52 -1.63
C GLU A 52 -2.76 18.38 -2.65
N ILE A 53 -1.46 18.11 -2.88
CA ILE A 53 -0.69 18.78 -3.93
C ILE A 53 -1.28 18.49 -5.31
N ALA A 54 -1.62 17.23 -5.59
CA ALA A 54 -2.23 16.81 -6.85
C ALA A 54 -3.56 17.55 -7.09
N LYS A 55 -4.39 17.73 -6.05
CA LYS A 55 -5.65 18.50 -6.15
C LYS A 55 -5.44 19.97 -6.46
N GLN A 56 -4.33 20.59 -6.06
CA GLN A 56 -4.01 21.99 -6.39
C GLN A 56 -3.78 22.20 -7.88
N VAL A 57 -3.54 21.14 -8.64
CA VAL A 57 -3.36 21.14 -10.10
C VAL A 57 -4.42 20.29 -10.80
N ASP A 58 -5.63 20.27 -10.26
CA ASP A 58 -6.85 19.68 -10.83
C ASP A 58 -6.84 18.15 -11.02
N TYR A 59 -5.97 17.42 -10.31
CA TYR A 59 -6.04 15.96 -10.29
C TYR A 59 -7.23 15.49 -9.46
N VAL A 60 -7.93 14.46 -9.95
CA VAL A 60 -8.81 13.65 -9.11
C VAL A 60 -8.00 12.57 -8.40
N THR A 61 -8.33 12.29 -7.14
CA THR A 61 -7.46 11.49 -6.27
C THR A 61 -8.20 10.31 -5.66
N ALA A 62 -7.59 9.13 -5.64
CA ALA A 62 -8.17 7.95 -5.03
C ALA A 62 -7.14 7.14 -4.25
N MET A 63 -7.61 6.46 -3.22
CA MET A 63 -6.85 5.48 -2.46
C MET A 63 -7.64 4.18 -2.29
N TYR A 64 -7.01 3.04 -2.60
CA TYR A 64 -7.64 1.73 -2.42
C TYR A 64 -6.66 0.80 -1.71
N GLY A 65 -6.97 0.47 -0.45
CA GLY A 65 -6.12 -0.41 0.35
C GLY A 65 -5.92 0.02 1.80
N LYS A 66 -4.77 -0.36 2.36
CA LYS A 66 -4.38 -0.10 3.75
C LYS A 66 -3.85 1.32 3.94
N TRP A 67 -4.52 2.12 4.77
CA TRP A 67 -4.08 3.48 5.12
C TRP A 67 -2.93 3.52 6.13
N HIS A 68 -3.20 3.12 7.34
CA HIS A 68 -2.27 3.00 8.47
C HIS A 68 -1.63 4.33 8.95
N LEU A 69 -2.32 5.46 8.73
CA LEU A 69 -1.89 6.80 9.19
C LEU A 69 -2.90 7.48 10.12
N GLY A 70 -3.71 6.69 10.82
CA GLY A 70 -4.75 7.13 11.74
C GLY A 70 -6.14 6.70 11.27
N HIS A 71 -7.05 6.45 12.22
CA HIS A 71 -8.36 5.86 11.92
C HIS A 71 -9.54 6.72 12.38
N LYS A 72 -9.27 7.83 13.08
CA LYS A 72 -10.34 8.79 13.40
C LYS A 72 -10.68 9.63 12.16
N PRO A 73 -11.91 10.18 12.08
CA PRO A 73 -12.36 10.92 10.89
C PRO A 73 -11.35 11.95 10.37
N GLU A 74 -10.74 12.73 11.27
CA GLU A 74 -9.79 13.78 10.93
C GLU A 74 -8.47 13.26 10.32
N PHE A 75 -8.19 11.96 10.46
CA PHE A 75 -6.96 11.32 9.94
C PHE A 75 -7.21 10.40 8.74
N LEU A 76 -8.47 10.18 8.35
CA LEU A 76 -8.79 9.29 7.22
C LEU A 76 -8.29 9.84 5.89
N PRO A 77 -8.09 8.99 4.86
CA PRO A 77 -7.63 9.43 3.55
C PRO A 77 -8.43 10.60 2.95
N THR A 78 -9.76 10.61 3.15
CA THR A 78 -10.64 11.68 2.69
C THR A 78 -10.37 13.04 3.36
N SER A 79 -9.81 13.04 4.56
CA SER A 79 -9.32 14.25 5.25
C SER A 79 -7.87 14.60 4.92
N GLN A 80 -7.21 13.82 4.07
CA GLN A 80 -5.81 13.92 3.68
C GLN A 80 -5.66 14.03 2.14
N GLY A 81 -6.67 14.61 1.47
CA GLY A 81 -6.61 14.97 0.07
C GLY A 81 -7.15 13.93 -0.92
N PHE A 82 -7.59 12.75 -0.50
CA PHE A 82 -8.20 11.78 -1.41
C PHE A 82 -9.70 12.02 -1.57
N ASP A 83 -10.19 12.06 -2.82
CA ASP A 83 -11.61 12.20 -3.14
C ASP A 83 -12.39 10.89 -2.91
N GLU A 84 -11.74 9.75 -3.18
CA GLU A 84 -12.32 8.42 -2.95
C GLU A 84 -11.34 7.58 -2.13
N TRP A 85 -11.86 6.82 -1.16
CA TRP A 85 -11.13 5.81 -0.42
C TRP A 85 -11.97 4.58 -0.14
N PHE A 86 -11.38 3.40 -0.33
CA PHE A 86 -11.95 2.11 0.07
C PHE A 86 -10.82 1.22 0.60
N GLY A 87 -10.95 0.71 1.83
CA GLY A 87 -9.92 -0.16 2.39
C GLY A 87 -9.94 -0.29 3.90
N LEU A 88 -8.76 -0.57 4.46
CA LEU A 88 -8.52 -0.81 5.88
C LEU A 88 -7.87 0.43 6.52
N PRO A 89 -8.37 0.90 7.67
CA PRO A 89 -7.80 2.06 8.35
C PRO A 89 -6.43 1.78 8.98
N TYR A 90 -6.11 0.51 9.26
CA TYR A 90 -4.82 0.04 9.80
C TYR A 90 -4.46 -1.33 9.20
N SER A 91 -3.46 -2.01 9.76
CA SER A 91 -2.96 -3.28 9.22
C SER A 91 -3.95 -4.42 9.37
N ASN A 92 -3.96 -5.34 8.42
CA ASN A 92 -4.87 -6.49 8.36
C ASN A 92 -4.67 -7.52 9.47
N ASP A 93 -3.53 -7.49 10.17
CA ASP A 93 -3.24 -8.30 11.36
C ASP A 93 -3.77 -7.68 12.67
N MET A 94 -4.21 -6.42 12.64
CA MET A 94 -4.75 -5.72 13.81
C MET A 94 -6.23 -6.03 13.99
N TRP A 95 -6.54 -7.28 14.32
CA TRP A 95 -7.88 -7.85 14.46
C TRP A 95 -7.93 -8.88 15.60
N PRO A 96 -9.11 -9.40 16.00
CA PRO A 96 -9.25 -10.33 17.13
C PRO A 96 -8.50 -11.66 16.99
N TYR A 97 -8.14 -12.04 15.77
CA TYR A 97 -7.42 -13.28 15.48
C TYR A 97 -5.89 -13.09 15.40
N HIS A 98 -5.36 -12.01 15.98
CA HIS A 98 -3.91 -11.81 16.05
C HIS A 98 -3.27 -12.93 16.88
N PRO A 99 -2.18 -13.57 16.40
CA PRO A 99 -1.58 -14.74 17.07
C PRO A 99 -0.98 -14.40 18.44
N ASP A 100 -0.64 -13.16 18.70
CA ASP A 100 -0.16 -12.69 20.00
C ASP A 100 -1.34 -12.05 20.77
N GLU A 101 -1.90 -12.79 21.72
CA GLU A 101 -3.07 -12.39 22.52
C GLU A 101 -2.85 -11.11 23.34
N ARG A 102 -1.58 -10.72 23.57
CA ARG A 102 -1.27 -9.47 24.29
C ARG A 102 -1.80 -8.22 23.58
N TYR A 103 -1.98 -8.28 22.27
CA TYR A 103 -2.49 -7.13 21.51
C TYR A 103 -3.98 -6.88 21.71
N ASN A 104 -4.81 -7.90 21.91
CA ASN A 104 -6.26 -7.77 22.12
C ASN A 104 -6.88 -6.65 21.28
N PHE A 105 -6.76 -6.78 19.96
CA PHE A 105 -7.28 -5.80 19.00
C PHE A 105 -8.80 -5.95 18.85
N PRO A 106 -9.53 -4.84 18.56
CA PRO A 106 -10.94 -4.88 18.20
C PRO A 106 -11.13 -5.49 16.81
N ASP A 107 -12.40 -5.63 16.43
CA ASP A 107 -12.77 -5.99 15.05
C ASP A 107 -12.12 -5.04 14.02
N LEU A 108 -11.75 -5.59 12.88
CA LEU A 108 -11.12 -4.85 11.79
C LEU A 108 -12.18 -4.41 10.79
N PRO A 109 -12.48 -3.10 10.67
CA PRO A 109 -13.49 -2.63 9.74
C PRO A 109 -12.95 -2.53 8.30
N LEU A 110 -13.83 -2.79 7.32
CA LEU A 110 -13.67 -2.36 5.95
C LEU A 110 -14.48 -1.08 5.73
N MET A 111 -13.85 -0.07 5.16
CA MET A 111 -14.44 1.26 5.05
C MET A 111 -14.49 1.77 3.61
N GLU A 112 -15.44 2.67 3.34
CA GLU A 112 -15.51 3.48 2.12
C GLU A 112 -15.75 4.93 2.55
N GLY A 113 -14.78 5.79 2.28
CA GLY A 113 -14.76 7.13 2.90
C GLY A 113 -14.84 7.02 4.43
N GLU A 114 -15.78 7.71 5.04
CA GLU A 114 -16.04 7.65 6.49
C GLU A 114 -17.01 6.52 6.89
N LYS A 115 -17.62 5.84 5.90
CA LYS A 115 -18.63 4.80 6.15
C LYS A 115 -17.98 3.45 6.39
N VAL A 116 -18.36 2.78 7.47
CA VAL A 116 -18.05 1.38 7.73
C VAL A 116 -18.98 0.50 6.88
N LEU A 117 -18.42 -0.22 5.92
CA LEU A 117 -19.15 -1.17 5.06
C LEU A 117 -19.29 -2.53 5.72
N ASN A 118 -18.24 -3.02 6.35
CA ASN A 118 -18.20 -4.25 7.13
C ASN A 118 -17.47 -3.93 8.44
N PRO A 119 -18.14 -4.02 9.61
CA PRO A 119 -17.52 -3.68 10.88
C PRO A 119 -16.46 -4.70 11.34
N ALA A 120 -16.50 -5.93 10.84
CA ALA A 120 -15.67 -7.04 11.28
C ALA A 120 -15.33 -7.97 10.12
N ILE A 121 -14.26 -7.65 9.37
CA ILE A 121 -13.82 -8.56 8.31
C ILE A 121 -13.27 -9.86 8.88
N LEU A 122 -13.59 -10.95 8.20
CA LEU A 122 -13.21 -12.31 8.53
C LEU A 122 -12.20 -12.86 7.50
N PRO A 123 -11.59 -14.03 7.72
CA PRO A 123 -10.72 -14.67 6.73
C PRO A 123 -11.32 -14.75 5.32
N LYS A 124 -12.61 -15.07 5.20
CA LYS A 124 -13.36 -15.11 3.94
C LYS A 124 -13.44 -13.74 3.21
N ASP A 125 -13.26 -12.64 3.93
CA ASP A 125 -13.24 -11.30 3.36
C ASP A 125 -11.82 -10.92 2.97
N GLN A 126 -10.82 -11.31 3.78
CA GLN A 126 -9.40 -11.01 3.52
C GLN A 126 -8.90 -11.62 2.21
N VAL A 127 -9.38 -12.79 1.80
CA VAL A 127 -9.04 -13.43 0.52
C VAL A 127 -9.45 -12.59 -0.71
N ASN A 128 -10.36 -11.64 -0.54
CA ASN A 128 -10.86 -10.80 -1.61
C ASN A 128 -10.23 -9.40 -1.67
N LEU A 129 -9.44 -9.00 -0.67
CA LEU A 129 -8.95 -7.62 -0.56
C LEU A 129 -8.17 -7.18 -1.79
N THR A 130 -7.22 -7.99 -2.26
CA THR A 130 -6.41 -7.67 -3.45
C THR A 130 -7.30 -7.47 -4.68
N ALA A 131 -8.26 -8.37 -4.91
CA ALA A 131 -9.19 -8.30 -6.03
C ALA A 131 -10.13 -7.08 -5.93
N TRP A 132 -10.65 -6.76 -4.74
CA TRP A 132 -11.50 -5.59 -4.54
C TRP A 132 -10.76 -4.28 -4.80
N TYR A 133 -9.54 -4.14 -4.28
CA TYR A 133 -8.72 -2.95 -4.53
C TYR A 133 -8.39 -2.78 -6.02
N THR A 134 -8.06 -3.89 -6.69
CA THR A 134 -7.78 -3.91 -8.13
C THR A 134 -9.00 -3.47 -8.94
N ALA A 135 -10.18 -4.04 -8.66
CA ALA A 135 -11.41 -3.70 -9.37
C ALA A 135 -11.78 -2.21 -9.20
N ARG A 136 -11.62 -1.66 -7.98
CA ARG A 136 -11.85 -0.23 -7.72
C ARG A 136 -10.86 0.65 -8.47
N THR A 137 -9.59 0.27 -8.50
CA THR A 137 -8.55 0.99 -9.25
C THR A 137 -8.84 1.02 -10.74
N VAL A 138 -9.19 -0.13 -11.33
CA VAL A 138 -9.55 -0.24 -12.74
C VAL A 138 -10.76 0.63 -13.07
N ALA A 139 -11.82 0.53 -12.27
CA ALA A 139 -13.02 1.35 -12.46
C ALA A 139 -12.76 2.86 -12.35
N PHE A 140 -11.88 3.27 -11.43
CA PHE A 140 -11.48 4.67 -11.28
C PHE A 140 -10.70 5.18 -12.49
N ILE A 141 -9.76 4.39 -13.02
CA ILE A 141 -9.02 4.70 -14.25
C ILE A 141 -9.97 4.91 -15.40
N GLU A 142 -10.89 3.97 -15.65
CA GLU A 142 -11.86 4.05 -16.74
C GLU A 142 -12.80 5.25 -16.63
N LYS A 143 -13.28 5.54 -15.43
CA LYS A 143 -14.16 6.68 -15.12
C LYS A 143 -13.45 8.03 -15.35
N ASN A 144 -12.16 8.11 -15.10
CA ASN A 144 -11.42 9.37 -15.06
C ASN A 144 -10.34 9.49 -16.15
N LYS A 145 -10.39 8.66 -17.21
CA LYS A 145 -9.38 8.63 -18.27
C LYS A 145 -9.16 9.97 -18.99
N ASP A 146 -10.15 10.86 -18.97
CA ASP A 146 -10.11 12.18 -19.60
C ASP A 146 -9.66 13.30 -18.66
N LYS A 147 -9.23 12.96 -17.44
CA LYS A 147 -8.76 13.89 -16.40
C LYS A 147 -7.41 13.45 -15.88
N PRO A 148 -6.56 14.38 -15.39
CA PRO A 148 -5.41 13.98 -14.60
C PRO A 148 -5.87 13.31 -13.31
N PHE A 149 -5.18 12.23 -12.89
CA PHE A 149 -5.51 11.52 -11.65
C PHE A 149 -4.26 11.09 -10.89
N TYR A 150 -4.43 10.94 -9.60
CA TYR A 150 -3.48 10.32 -8.70
C TYR A 150 -4.15 9.15 -7.97
N ILE A 151 -3.56 7.98 -8.05
CA ILE A 151 -4.02 6.79 -7.34
C ILE A 151 -2.91 6.29 -6.41
N TYR A 152 -3.23 6.12 -5.14
CA TYR A 152 -2.43 5.38 -4.19
C TYR A 152 -3.09 4.03 -3.93
N LEU A 153 -2.42 2.93 -4.33
CA LEU A 153 -2.91 1.56 -4.20
C LEU A 153 -2.04 0.76 -3.23
N PRO A 154 -2.15 1.01 -1.91
CA PRO A 154 -1.39 0.27 -0.92
C PRO A 154 -2.10 -1.04 -0.57
N HIS A 155 -1.77 -2.13 -1.26
CA HIS A 155 -2.29 -3.44 -0.95
C HIS A 155 -2.09 -3.80 0.53
N ALA A 156 -3.04 -4.56 1.13
CA ALA A 156 -2.88 -5.11 2.47
C ALA A 156 -1.87 -6.28 2.47
N MET A 157 -1.87 -7.04 1.37
CA MET A 157 -0.92 -8.13 1.10
C MET A 157 0.39 -7.56 0.50
N PRO A 158 1.53 -8.23 0.68
CA PRO A 158 1.76 -9.54 1.32
C PRO A 158 2.02 -9.46 2.84
N HIS A 159 1.42 -8.53 3.56
CA HIS A 159 1.50 -8.48 5.02
C HIS A 159 0.76 -9.68 5.65
N VAL A 160 1.34 -10.27 6.70
CA VAL A 160 0.68 -11.32 7.47
C VAL A 160 -0.57 -10.78 8.20
N PRO A 161 -1.63 -11.62 8.40
CA PRO A 161 -1.81 -12.98 7.88
C PRO A 161 -2.02 -12.97 6.36
N LEU A 162 -1.44 -13.97 5.69
CA LEU A 162 -1.49 -14.09 4.23
C LEU A 162 -2.81 -14.71 3.77
N TYR A 163 -3.46 -14.04 2.82
CA TYR A 163 -4.68 -14.52 2.18
C TYR A 163 -4.61 -14.28 0.67
N ALA A 164 -4.64 -15.35 -0.10
CA ALA A 164 -4.82 -15.31 -1.55
C ALA A 164 -6.25 -15.75 -1.90
N SER A 165 -6.79 -15.21 -2.99
CA SER A 165 -8.07 -15.68 -3.51
C SER A 165 -7.99 -17.12 -4.01
N ASP A 166 -9.14 -17.80 -4.16
CA ASP A 166 -9.20 -19.18 -4.64
C ASP A 166 -8.50 -19.38 -5.99
N LYS A 167 -8.43 -18.33 -6.80
CA LYS A 167 -7.73 -18.35 -8.10
C LYS A 167 -6.21 -18.52 -7.93
N TYR A 168 -5.64 -18.02 -6.85
CA TYR A 168 -4.20 -18.02 -6.61
C TYR A 168 -3.76 -18.95 -5.49
N ASN A 169 -4.64 -19.29 -4.57
CA ASN A 169 -4.34 -20.18 -3.45
C ASN A 169 -3.85 -21.56 -3.91
N GLY A 170 -2.68 -21.99 -3.44
CA GLY A 170 -2.07 -23.26 -3.80
C GLY A 170 -1.52 -23.34 -5.24
N LYS A 171 -1.18 -22.19 -5.86
CA LYS A 171 -0.63 -22.14 -7.23
C LYS A 171 0.90 -22.10 -7.27
N THR A 172 1.51 -21.79 -6.16
CA THR A 172 2.97 -21.77 -6.00
C THR A 172 3.39 -22.68 -4.85
N ASP A 173 4.70 -22.76 -4.59
CA ASP A 173 5.26 -23.59 -3.51
C ASP A 173 5.04 -23.01 -2.11
N SER A 174 4.42 -21.82 -2.00
CA SER A 174 4.19 -21.17 -0.71
C SER A 174 3.01 -20.19 -0.75
N THR A 175 2.33 -20.01 0.38
CA THR A 175 1.27 -18.99 0.52
C THR A 175 1.80 -17.58 0.22
N TYR A 176 3.06 -17.29 0.54
CA TYR A 176 3.68 -16.01 0.19
C TYR A 176 3.78 -15.84 -1.34
N GLY A 177 4.22 -16.86 -2.05
CA GLY A 177 4.27 -16.88 -3.51
C GLY A 177 2.89 -16.71 -4.15
N ASP A 178 1.86 -17.36 -3.61
CA ASP A 178 0.48 -17.24 -4.08
C ASP A 178 -0.01 -15.78 -3.99
N VAL A 179 0.21 -15.15 -2.85
CA VAL A 179 -0.18 -13.76 -2.59
C VAL A 179 0.59 -12.78 -3.49
N VAL A 180 1.90 -12.99 -3.68
CA VAL A 180 2.71 -12.16 -4.58
C VAL A 180 2.24 -12.33 -6.03
N SER A 181 1.88 -13.54 -6.45
CA SER A 181 1.34 -13.81 -7.79
C SER A 181 -0.01 -13.10 -8.02
N GLU A 182 -0.83 -12.98 -6.98
CA GLU A 182 -2.08 -12.22 -7.06
C GLU A 182 -1.84 -10.69 -7.13
N ILE A 183 -0.82 -10.18 -6.44
CA ILE A 183 -0.40 -8.76 -6.58
C ILE A 183 0.14 -8.50 -7.99
N ASP A 184 0.92 -9.40 -8.55
CA ASP A 184 1.43 -9.30 -9.93
C ASP A 184 0.27 -9.27 -10.95
N TRP A 185 -0.73 -10.14 -10.77
CA TRP A 185 -1.97 -10.07 -11.55
C TRP A 185 -2.66 -8.70 -11.42
N SER A 186 -2.77 -8.17 -10.21
CA SER A 186 -3.36 -6.84 -9.97
C SER A 186 -2.66 -5.76 -10.78
N VAL A 187 -1.33 -5.75 -10.78
CA VAL A 187 -0.53 -4.84 -11.62
C VAL A 187 -0.85 -5.04 -13.10
N GLY A 188 -0.95 -6.28 -13.55
CA GLY A 188 -1.33 -6.63 -14.93
C GLY A 188 -2.68 -6.06 -15.35
N GLU A 189 -3.71 -6.16 -14.49
CA GLU A 189 -5.04 -5.59 -14.74
C GLU A 189 -5.00 -4.05 -14.86
N ILE A 190 -4.24 -3.41 -13.98
CA ILE A 190 -4.07 -1.95 -13.99
C ILE A 190 -3.38 -1.49 -15.28
N LEU A 191 -2.28 -2.12 -15.67
CA LEU A 191 -1.56 -1.81 -16.92
C LEU A 191 -2.45 -2.05 -18.15
N THR A 192 -3.29 -3.08 -18.10
CA THR A 192 -4.28 -3.38 -19.16
C THR A 192 -5.35 -2.30 -19.23
N ALA A 193 -5.85 -1.80 -18.08
CA ALA A 193 -6.82 -0.73 -18.02
C ALA A 193 -6.26 0.59 -18.58
N LEU A 194 -5.01 0.94 -18.27
CA LEU A 194 -4.34 2.12 -18.82
C LEU A 194 -4.22 2.05 -20.34
N LYS A 195 -3.82 0.89 -20.88
CA LYS A 195 -3.73 0.66 -22.34
C LYS A 195 -5.09 0.75 -23.01
N ARG A 196 -6.11 0.08 -22.44
CA ARG A 196 -7.48 0.09 -22.97
C ARG A 196 -8.11 1.49 -22.94
N SER A 197 -7.70 2.33 -21.98
CA SER A 197 -8.13 3.71 -21.85
C SER A 197 -7.30 4.68 -22.70
N GLU A 198 -6.28 4.22 -23.43
CA GLU A 198 -5.39 5.03 -24.30
C GLU A 198 -4.62 6.13 -23.54
N ILE A 199 -4.27 5.88 -22.27
CA ILE A 199 -3.55 6.82 -21.40
C ILE A 199 -2.24 6.23 -20.84
N ASP A 200 -1.81 5.08 -21.33
CA ASP A 200 -0.61 4.37 -20.87
C ASP A 200 0.67 5.23 -20.98
N GLU A 201 0.85 5.92 -22.12
CA GLU A 201 1.99 6.83 -22.36
C GLU A 201 1.92 8.14 -21.55
N LYS A 202 0.76 8.45 -20.99
CA LYS A 202 0.54 9.64 -20.16
C LYS A 202 0.58 9.35 -18.67
N THR A 203 0.80 8.10 -18.28
CA THR A 203 0.72 7.65 -16.88
C THR A 203 2.05 7.09 -16.39
N LEU A 204 2.61 7.71 -15.36
CA LEU A 204 3.71 7.15 -14.57
C LEU A 204 3.13 6.11 -13.60
N VAL A 205 3.61 4.88 -13.69
CA VAL A 205 3.31 3.80 -12.74
C VAL A 205 4.54 3.52 -11.90
N VAL A 206 4.38 3.58 -10.57
CA VAL A 206 5.42 3.25 -9.59
C VAL A 206 4.97 2.04 -8.79
N PHE A 207 5.76 0.99 -8.78
CA PHE A 207 5.59 -0.18 -7.93
C PHE A 207 6.72 -0.22 -6.91
N THR A 208 6.38 -0.28 -5.62
CA THR A 208 7.36 -0.35 -4.52
C THR A 208 6.75 -1.03 -3.30
N SER A 209 7.54 -1.22 -2.24
CA SER A 209 7.10 -1.68 -0.93
C SER A 209 7.26 -0.59 0.12
N ASP A 210 6.50 -0.68 1.23
CA ASP A 210 6.61 0.26 2.34
C ASP A 210 7.74 -0.07 3.33
N ASN A 211 8.20 -1.31 3.38
CA ASN A 211 9.34 -1.77 4.16
C ASN A 211 9.82 -3.15 3.69
N GLY A 212 10.94 -3.58 4.20
CA GLY A 212 11.46 -4.92 3.95
C GLY A 212 10.62 -6.06 4.54
N PRO A 213 10.98 -7.33 4.28
CA PRO A 213 10.24 -8.51 4.70
C PRO A 213 10.23 -8.68 6.22
N TRP A 214 9.14 -9.27 6.76
CA TRP A 214 9.03 -9.53 8.20
C TRP A 214 9.55 -10.91 8.56
N LEU A 215 10.85 -11.04 8.68
CA LEU A 215 11.58 -12.32 8.83
C LEU A 215 11.15 -13.16 10.03
N LEU A 216 10.55 -12.56 11.08
CA LEU A 216 10.04 -13.29 12.25
C LEU A 216 8.92 -14.28 11.90
N TYR A 217 8.26 -14.12 10.76
CA TYR A 217 7.19 -15.01 10.29
C TYR A 217 7.69 -16.11 9.34
N GLY A 218 9.01 -16.32 9.24
CA GLY A 218 9.60 -17.39 8.44
C GLY A 218 9.09 -17.36 7.00
N ASN A 219 8.58 -18.48 6.51
CA ASN A 219 8.08 -18.60 5.12
C ASN A 219 6.90 -17.69 4.78
N HIS A 220 6.23 -17.10 5.76
CA HIS A 220 5.16 -16.11 5.55
C HIS A 220 5.68 -14.66 5.50
N GLY A 221 6.93 -14.42 5.90
CA GLY A 221 7.51 -13.07 5.99
C GLY A 221 8.17 -12.57 4.71
N GLY A 222 8.40 -13.45 3.74
CA GLY A 222 9.22 -13.15 2.56
C GLY A 222 10.72 -13.31 2.82
N SER A 223 11.55 -12.74 1.94
CA SER A 223 13.01 -12.83 2.02
C SER A 223 13.66 -11.49 1.69
N ALA A 224 14.70 -11.12 2.43
CA ALA A 224 15.54 -9.97 2.13
C ALA A 224 16.69 -10.31 1.15
N GLY A 225 16.78 -11.56 0.69
CA GLY A 225 17.90 -12.01 -0.12
C GLY A 225 19.22 -11.89 0.64
N ASP A 226 20.21 -11.23 0.03
CA ASP A 226 21.53 -11.00 0.63
C ASP A 226 21.58 -9.79 1.59
N LEU A 227 20.46 -9.05 1.74
CA LEU A 227 20.42 -7.88 2.59
C LEU A 227 20.30 -8.28 4.06
N ARG A 228 21.02 -7.55 4.91
CA ARG A 228 21.02 -7.81 6.35
C ARG A 228 19.68 -7.43 6.97
N GLU A 229 19.12 -8.34 7.83
CA GLU A 229 17.92 -8.14 8.63
C GLU A 229 16.65 -7.91 7.75
N GLY A 230 15.59 -7.30 8.33
CA GLY A 230 14.31 -7.08 7.69
C GLY A 230 13.49 -6.00 8.39
N LYS A 231 12.18 -6.03 8.18
CA LYS A 231 11.20 -5.11 8.76
C LYS A 231 11.46 -4.81 10.23
N GLY A 232 11.41 -3.53 10.58
CA GLY A 232 11.63 -3.05 11.96
C GLY A 232 13.08 -2.77 12.30
N THR A 233 14.01 -3.01 11.38
CA THR A 233 15.43 -2.72 11.57
C THR A 233 15.90 -1.64 10.59
N ARG A 234 16.97 -0.92 10.98
CA ARG A 234 17.60 0.13 10.16
C ARG A 234 18.66 -0.39 9.19
N PHE A 235 18.79 -1.71 9.08
CA PHE A 235 19.69 -2.33 8.11
C PHE A 235 19.03 -2.39 6.73
N GLU A 236 19.84 -2.67 5.72
CA GLU A 236 19.41 -2.72 4.32
C GLU A 236 18.16 -3.57 4.09
N GLY A 237 18.08 -4.76 4.69
CA GLY A 237 16.91 -5.62 4.57
C GLY A 237 15.61 -5.03 5.15
N GLY A 238 15.69 -4.00 6.01
CA GLY A 238 14.52 -3.30 6.54
C GLY A 238 14.11 -2.07 5.74
N MET A 239 15.07 -1.41 5.09
CA MET A 239 14.89 -0.08 4.48
C MET A 239 14.96 -0.08 2.96
N ARG A 240 15.81 -0.94 2.37
CA ARG A 240 15.98 -1.07 0.93
C ARG A 240 14.93 -2.01 0.38
N VAL A 241 14.10 -1.49 -0.51
CA VAL A 241 12.94 -2.21 -1.05
C VAL A 241 12.95 -2.23 -2.58
N PRO A 242 12.28 -3.20 -3.22
CA PRO A 242 12.13 -3.16 -4.67
C PRO A 242 11.38 -1.91 -5.11
N CYS A 243 11.88 -1.26 -6.16
CA CYS A 243 11.17 -0.18 -6.83
C CYS A 243 11.31 -0.32 -8.35
N VAL A 244 10.17 -0.24 -9.03
CA VAL A 244 10.09 -0.24 -10.49
C VAL A 244 9.21 0.93 -10.92
N MET A 245 9.73 1.76 -11.85
CA MET A 245 8.95 2.82 -12.48
C MET A 245 8.78 2.55 -13.97
N ARG A 246 7.57 2.73 -14.45
CA ARG A 246 7.21 2.56 -15.85
C ARG A 246 6.46 3.79 -16.36
N TRP A 247 6.98 4.39 -17.44
CA TRP A 247 6.35 5.49 -18.16
C TRP A 247 6.73 5.41 -19.64
N PRO A 248 5.92 4.75 -20.48
CA PRO A 248 6.24 4.57 -21.87
C PRO A 248 6.47 5.90 -22.59
N GLY A 249 7.48 5.94 -23.45
CA GLY A 249 7.86 7.16 -24.17
C GLY A 249 8.70 8.16 -23.36
N ASN A 250 8.72 8.06 -22.02
CA ASN A 250 9.48 8.96 -21.13
C ASN A 250 10.64 8.25 -20.42
N ILE A 251 10.42 7.01 -19.96
CA ILE A 251 11.45 6.19 -19.32
C ILE A 251 11.86 5.07 -20.30
N PRO A 252 13.11 5.04 -20.76
CA PRO A 252 13.57 3.98 -21.67
C PRO A 252 13.44 2.59 -21.05
N GLU A 253 13.07 1.61 -21.85
CA GLU A 253 13.00 0.22 -21.43
C GLU A 253 14.39 -0.31 -20.99
N GLY A 254 14.40 -1.19 -20.01
CA GLY A 254 15.62 -1.80 -19.50
C GLY A 254 16.52 -0.87 -18.67
N THR A 255 16.12 0.39 -18.43
CA THR A 255 16.91 1.31 -17.58
C THR A 255 17.06 0.75 -16.17
N VAL A 256 18.29 0.79 -15.65
CA VAL A 256 18.64 0.50 -14.26
C VAL A 256 19.16 1.78 -13.62
N CYS A 257 18.74 2.06 -12.40
CA CYS A 257 19.14 3.22 -11.60
C CYS A 257 19.64 2.72 -10.24
N ASP A 258 20.81 3.15 -9.85
CA ASP A 258 21.48 2.84 -8.59
C ASP A 258 21.55 4.07 -7.64
N GLU A 259 20.85 5.13 -7.98
CA GLU A 259 20.68 6.29 -7.09
C GLU A 259 19.75 5.96 -5.92
N LEU A 260 20.05 6.59 -4.75
CA LEU A 260 19.30 6.46 -3.51
C LEU A 260 17.93 7.15 -3.60
#